data_af40e2a6417c0ae4a4cd641c1a07b4d4
#
_entry.id   af40e2a6417c0ae4a4cd641c1a07b4d4
#
_cell.length_a   1.000
_cell.length_b   1.000
_cell.length_c   1.000
_cell.angle_alpha   90.00
_cell.angle_beta   90.00
_cell.angle_gamma   90.00
#
_symmetry.space_group_name_H-M   'P 1'
#
loop_
_entity.id
_entity.type
_entity.pdbx_description
1 polymer ?
#
loop_
_entity_poly.entity_id
_entity_poly.type
_entity_poly.pdbx_seq_one_letter_code
_entity_poly.pdbx_strand_id
1 'polypeptide(L)'
;ICDIVHPTHGVITSIGPQHLESFKTIDNIIKTKFELADALPRKGMIFLNGDNEYILGKEGLNNPIYYSTDNPQAGYRALDIKVSSKGTEFTVVTPGNESAKFHTKLLGRHNVVNIVAAIAVSNTLGLSLEDLVIPVRRLQPVEHRLQLIDKGGNLTIIDDAYNSNPIGSKAALDTLSLF
;
A
#
# COMPACT_ATOMS: atom_id res chain seq x y z
N ILE A 1 2.37 -15.60 -16.03
CA ILE A 1 1.04 -15.05 -15.68
C ILE A 1 0.70 -13.89 -16.62
N CYS A 2 1.60 -12.96 -16.90
CA CYS A 2 1.35 -11.80 -17.75
C CYS A 2 0.90 -12.18 -19.16
N ASP A 3 1.44 -13.25 -19.73
CA ASP A 3 1.05 -13.78 -21.06
C ASP A 3 -0.39 -14.33 -21.11
N ILE A 4 -0.97 -14.60 -19.92
CA ILE A 4 -2.35 -15.09 -19.81
C ILE A 4 -3.30 -13.91 -19.54
N VAL A 5 -2.90 -13.00 -18.65
CA VAL A 5 -3.76 -11.89 -18.17
C VAL A 5 -3.75 -10.71 -19.13
N HIS A 6 -2.67 -10.50 -19.90
CA HIS A 6 -2.45 -9.33 -20.76
C HIS A 6 -2.74 -8.00 -20.03
N PRO A 7 -1.99 -7.68 -18.96
CA PRO A 7 -2.29 -6.54 -18.09
C PRO A 7 -2.16 -5.23 -18.87
N THR A 8 -3.09 -4.32 -18.64
CA THR A 8 -3.04 -2.96 -19.20
C THR A 8 -2.36 -1.96 -18.26
N HIS A 9 -2.47 -2.21 -16.96
CA HIS A 9 -1.87 -1.43 -15.88
C HIS A 9 -1.35 -2.39 -14.81
N GLY A 10 -0.40 -1.95 -14.00
CA GLY A 10 0.18 -2.76 -12.95
C GLY A 10 0.35 -2.01 -11.62
N VAL A 11 0.33 -2.75 -10.51
CA VAL A 11 0.66 -2.21 -9.18
C VAL A 11 1.69 -3.12 -8.53
N ILE A 12 2.80 -2.55 -8.04
CA ILE A 12 3.78 -3.26 -7.20
C ILE A 12 3.77 -2.59 -5.82
N THR A 13 3.24 -3.31 -4.84
CA THR A 13 3.07 -2.78 -3.48
C THR A 13 4.33 -2.88 -2.64
N SER A 14 5.08 -3.98 -2.78
CA SER A 14 6.32 -4.17 -2.05
C SER A 14 7.22 -5.20 -2.70
N ILE A 15 8.52 -5.03 -2.51
CA ILE A 15 9.55 -6.04 -2.79
C ILE A 15 10.35 -6.22 -1.51
N GLY A 16 10.63 -7.46 -1.15
CA GLY A 16 11.38 -7.79 0.05
C GLY A 16 11.78 -9.26 0.08
N PRO A 17 12.63 -9.69 1.03
CA PRO A 17 13.15 -11.04 1.14
C PRO A 17 12.06 -12.03 1.60
N GLN A 18 11.15 -12.37 0.69
CA GLN A 18 10.12 -13.38 0.89
C GLN A 18 10.32 -14.55 -0.08
N HIS A 19 9.96 -15.76 0.35
CA HIS A 19 10.07 -16.97 -0.48
C HIS A 19 11.47 -17.21 -1.04
N LEU A 20 12.52 -16.91 -0.26
CA LEU A 20 13.92 -17.07 -0.68
C LEU A 20 14.27 -18.52 -1.02
N GLU A 21 13.56 -19.51 -0.46
CA GLU A 21 13.72 -20.91 -0.82
C GLU A 21 13.44 -21.15 -2.31
N SER A 22 12.46 -20.47 -2.87
CA SER A 22 12.07 -20.57 -4.29
C SER A 22 12.87 -19.62 -5.17
N PHE A 23 12.99 -18.35 -4.78
CA PHE A 23 13.65 -17.33 -5.62
C PHE A 23 15.17 -17.29 -5.50
N LYS A 24 15.75 -17.89 -4.46
CA LYS A 24 17.19 -17.96 -4.16
C LYS A 24 17.81 -16.61 -3.77
N THR A 25 17.53 -15.53 -4.49
CA THR A 25 18.09 -14.19 -4.25
C THR A 25 17.02 -13.11 -4.30
N ILE A 26 17.31 -11.97 -3.67
CA ILE A 26 16.44 -10.78 -3.76
C ILE A 26 16.35 -10.25 -5.20
N ASP A 27 17.44 -10.34 -5.96
CA ASP A 27 17.49 -9.90 -7.37
C ASP A 27 16.53 -10.69 -8.25
N ASN A 28 16.37 -12.00 -8.00
CA ASN A 28 15.39 -12.81 -8.70
C ASN A 28 13.97 -12.41 -8.34
N ILE A 29 13.70 -12.03 -7.09
CA ILE A 29 12.40 -11.51 -6.68
C ILE A 29 12.12 -10.18 -7.38
N ILE A 30 13.09 -9.26 -7.40
CA ILE A 30 12.98 -7.97 -8.08
C ILE A 30 12.67 -8.21 -9.56
N LYS A 31 13.49 -9.01 -10.25
CA LYS A 31 13.31 -9.34 -11.67
C LYS A 31 11.91 -9.89 -11.95
N THR A 32 11.49 -10.90 -11.19
CA THR A 32 10.19 -11.54 -11.40
C THR A 32 9.02 -10.59 -11.17
N LYS A 33 9.09 -9.74 -10.15
CA LYS A 33 8.00 -8.76 -9.91
C LYS A 33 7.95 -7.69 -10.99
N PHE A 34 9.08 -7.28 -11.54
CA PHE A 34 9.12 -6.29 -12.62
C PHE A 34 8.78 -6.87 -14.01
N GLU A 35 8.68 -8.20 -14.19
CA GLU A 35 8.07 -8.79 -15.39
C GLU A 35 6.66 -8.20 -15.65
N LEU A 36 5.94 -7.78 -14.60
CA LEU A 36 4.68 -7.07 -14.74
C LEU A 36 4.87 -5.75 -15.50
N ALA A 37 5.90 -4.98 -15.17
CA ALA A 37 6.19 -3.72 -15.84
C ALA A 37 6.57 -3.91 -17.31
N ASP A 38 7.37 -4.95 -17.58
CA ASP A 38 7.85 -5.30 -18.93
C ASP A 38 6.69 -5.79 -19.83
N ALA A 39 5.63 -6.37 -19.22
CA ALA A 39 4.46 -6.87 -19.94
C ALA A 39 3.41 -5.79 -20.24
N LEU A 40 3.56 -4.57 -19.71
CA LEU A 40 2.59 -3.51 -19.93
C LEU A 40 2.71 -2.91 -21.34
N PRO A 41 1.58 -2.56 -21.99
CA PRO A 41 1.61 -1.86 -23.27
C PRO A 41 2.20 -0.45 -23.10
N ARG A 42 2.66 0.16 -24.19
CA ARG A 42 3.31 1.50 -24.19
C ARG A 42 2.50 2.59 -23.47
N LYS A 43 1.17 2.50 -23.50
CA LYS A 43 0.28 3.44 -22.79
C LYS A 43 -0.11 2.96 -21.40
N GLY A 44 0.34 1.77 -20.98
CA GLY A 44 0.10 1.23 -19.65
C GLY A 44 0.81 2.04 -18.59
N MET A 45 0.26 2.06 -17.41
CA MET A 45 0.82 2.74 -16.24
C MET A 45 1.19 1.71 -15.19
N ILE A 46 2.30 1.96 -14.50
CA ILE A 46 2.71 1.15 -13.36
C ILE A 46 2.72 1.99 -12.10
N PHE A 47 1.98 1.54 -11.08
CA PHE A 47 1.89 2.19 -9.77
C PHE A 47 2.86 1.52 -8.82
N LEU A 48 3.72 2.31 -8.20
CA LEU A 48 4.90 1.86 -7.48
C LEU A 48 4.98 2.48 -6.08
N ASN A 49 5.25 1.64 -5.08
CA ASN A 49 5.48 2.10 -3.73
C ASN A 49 6.83 2.85 -3.62
N GLY A 50 6.75 4.17 -3.45
CA GLY A 50 7.90 5.05 -3.31
C GLY A 50 8.60 4.99 -1.95
N ASP A 51 8.12 4.16 -1.02
CA ASP A 51 8.76 3.90 0.29
C ASP A 51 9.62 2.61 0.25
N ASN A 52 9.65 1.90 -0.88
CA ASN A 52 10.37 0.64 -1.00
C ASN A 52 11.66 0.82 -1.79
N GLU A 53 12.80 0.60 -1.15
CA GLU A 53 14.14 0.79 -1.72
C GLU A 53 14.40 -0.01 -2.99
N TYR A 54 13.93 -1.26 -3.05
CA TYR A 54 14.10 -2.13 -4.23
C TYR A 54 13.25 -1.67 -5.41
N ILE A 55 12.16 -0.98 -5.16
CA ILE A 55 11.30 -0.40 -6.19
C ILE A 55 11.93 0.88 -6.72
N LEU A 56 12.43 1.76 -5.82
CA LEU A 56 13.09 3.01 -6.22
C LEU A 56 14.36 2.81 -7.03
N GLY A 57 15.09 1.71 -6.80
CA GLY A 57 16.31 1.38 -7.54
C GLY A 57 16.08 0.92 -8.99
N LYS A 58 14.82 0.75 -9.44
CA LYS A 58 14.54 0.28 -10.81
C LYS A 58 14.46 1.44 -11.79
N GLU A 59 15.35 1.42 -12.75
CA GLU A 59 15.39 2.36 -13.87
C GLU A 59 14.68 1.83 -15.13
N GLY A 60 14.46 2.72 -16.10
CA GLY A 60 13.94 2.37 -17.44
C GLY A 60 12.46 2.00 -17.47
N LEU A 61 11.69 2.37 -16.44
CA LEU A 61 10.26 2.12 -16.38
C LEU A 61 9.46 3.05 -17.30
N ASN A 62 8.42 2.50 -17.89
CA ASN A 62 7.50 3.25 -18.74
C ASN A 62 6.32 3.75 -17.91
N ASN A 63 6.04 5.06 -17.92
CA ASN A 63 4.96 5.72 -17.18
C ASN A 63 4.82 5.31 -15.70
N PRO A 64 5.88 5.40 -14.88
CA PRO A 64 5.78 5.08 -13.47
C PRO A 64 5.02 6.16 -12.71
N ILE A 65 4.10 5.73 -11.84
CA ILE A 65 3.37 6.59 -10.91
C ILE A 65 3.73 6.13 -9.49
N TYR A 66 4.43 6.99 -8.75
CA TYR A 66 4.84 6.67 -7.39
C TYR A 66 3.81 7.14 -6.38
N TYR A 67 3.51 6.29 -5.40
CA TYR A 67 2.72 6.60 -4.22
C TYR A 67 3.52 6.31 -2.95
N SER A 68 3.27 7.06 -1.88
CA SER A 68 4.13 7.01 -0.68
C SER A 68 3.44 7.55 0.56
N THR A 69 3.99 7.18 1.72
CA THR A 69 3.71 7.79 3.02
C THR A 69 4.92 8.57 3.58
N ASP A 70 6.12 8.38 3.01
CA ASP A 70 7.37 8.96 3.51
C ASP A 70 8.15 9.74 2.44
N ASN A 71 8.08 9.32 1.17
CA ASN A 71 8.84 9.96 0.09
C ASN A 71 8.13 11.24 -0.41
N PRO A 72 8.67 12.44 -0.17
CA PRO A 72 8.06 13.70 -0.59
C PRO A 72 8.05 13.92 -2.11
N GLN A 73 8.81 13.13 -2.88
CA GLN A 73 8.88 13.20 -4.34
C GLN A 73 7.83 12.33 -5.04
N ALA A 74 7.12 11.48 -4.28
CA ALA A 74 6.04 10.67 -4.86
C ALA A 74 4.88 11.55 -5.32
N GLY A 75 4.26 11.18 -6.44
CA GLY A 75 3.13 11.91 -6.99
C GLY A 75 1.89 11.85 -6.07
N TYR A 76 1.57 10.67 -5.55
CA TYR A 76 0.51 10.50 -4.55
C TYR A 76 1.13 10.33 -3.17
N ARG A 77 0.73 11.15 -2.20
CA ARG A 77 1.33 11.12 -0.85
C ARG A 77 0.26 11.11 0.22
N ALA A 78 0.44 10.26 1.24
CA ALA A 78 -0.34 10.39 2.46
C ALA A 78 0.44 11.19 3.50
N LEU A 79 -0.22 12.19 4.06
CA LEU A 79 0.31 13.11 5.07
C LEU A 79 -0.55 13.02 6.34
N ASP A 80 -0.04 13.52 7.45
CA ASP A 80 -0.77 13.65 8.73
C ASP A 80 -1.40 12.34 9.22
N ILE A 81 -0.71 11.23 9.05
CA ILE A 81 -1.20 9.90 9.42
C ILE A 81 -1.32 9.80 10.95
N LYS A 82 -2.55 9.55 11.43
CA LYS A 82 -2.87 9.39 12.85
C LYS A 82 -3.60 8.07 13.06
N VAL A 83 -2.98 7.18 13.83
CA VAL A 83 -3.56 5.88 14.21
C VAL A 83 -4.17 5.99 15.61
N SER A 84 -5.35 5.42 15.80
CA SER A 84 -6.06 5.37 17.08
C SER A 84 -6.95 4.14 17.17
N SER A 85 -7.56 3.89 18.32
CA SER A 85 -8.57 2.83 18.51
C SER A 85 -9.81 2.97 17.63
N LYS A 86 -10.01 4.14 17.00
CA LYS A 86 -11.11 4.39 16.05
C LYS A 86 -10.74 4.15 14.60
N GLY A 87 -9.50 3.75 14.32
CA GLY A 87 -8.96 3.56 12.98
C GLY A 87 -7.81 4.52 12.66
N THR A 88 -7.60 4.77 11.38
CA THR A 88 -6.51 5.62 10.89
C THR A 88 -7.07 6.78 10.08
N GLU A 89 -6.63 8.00 10.39
CA GLU A 89 -6.91 9.23 9.65
C GLU A 89 -5.65 9.69 8.90
N PHE A 90 -5.82 10.22 7.70
CA PHE A 90 -4.72 10.74 6.89
C PHE A 90 -5.24 11.68 5.80
N THR A 91 -4.34 12.47 5.23
CA THR A 91 -4.63 13.35 4.07
C THR A 91 -3.90 12.81 2.85
N VAL A 92 -4.57 12.63 1.72
CA VAL A 92 -3.91 12.30 0.45
C VAL A 92 -3.76 13.54 -0.39
N VAL A 93 -2.57 13.72 -0.98
CA VAL A 93 -2.26 14.79 -1.95
C VAL A 93 -1.92 14.14 -3.29
N THR A 94 -2.50 14.64 -4.38
CA THR A 94 -2.28 14.17 -5.76
C THR A 94 -1.12 14.92 -6.45
N PRO A 95 -0.65 14.45 -7.61
CA PRO A 95 0.33 15.20 -8.44
C PRO A 95 -0.15 16.61 -8.83
N GLY A 96 -1.45 16.83 -8.93
CA GLY A 96 -2.08 18.12 -9.20
C GLY A 96 -2.25 19.02 -7.98
N ASN A 97 -1.71 18.64 -6.81
CA ASN A 97 -1.88 19.30 -5.51
C ASN A 97 -3.33 19.38 -5.02
N GLU A 98 -4.24 18.59 -5.57
CA GLU A 98 -5.53 18.35 -4.95
C GLU A 98 -5.33 17.52 -3.68
N SER A 99 -6.17 17.75 -2.67
CA SER A 99 -6.07 17.01 -1.41
C SER A 99 -7.42 16.71 -0.80
N ALA A 100 -7.54 15.55 -0.15
CA ALA A 100 -8.71 15.18 0.64
C ALA A 100 -8.30 14.42 1.90
N LYS A 101 -9.13 14.54 2.94
CA LYS A 101 -8.98 13.79 4.19
C LYS A 101 -9.70 12.47 4.11
N PHE A 102 -9.04 11.43 4.57
CA PHE A 102 -9.55 10.07 4.61
C PHE A 102 -9.57 9.53 6.03
N HIS A 103 -10.51 8.65 6.28
CA HIS A 103 -10.60 7.86 7.50
C HIS A 103 -10.90 6.41 7.13
N THR A 104 -10.23 5.48 7.78
CA THR A 104 -10.45 4.04 7.61
C THR A 104 -10.43 3.32 8.96
N LYS A 105 -11.10 2.18 9.04
CA LYS A 105 -11.01 1.28 10.21
C LYS A 105 -9.71 0.48 10.23
N LEU A 106 -8.98 0.43 9.11
CA LEU A 106 -7.73 -0.31 9.02
C LEU A 106 -6.65 0.39 9.84
N LEU A 107 -5.89 -0.39 10.60
CA LEU A 107 -4.85 0.12 11.48
C LEU A 107 -3.48 0.12 10.80
N GLY A 108 -2.68 1.11 11.17
CA GLY A 108 -1.26 1.13 10.83
C GLY A 108 -0.93 1.74 9.47
N ARG A 109 0.29 2.28 9.41
CA ARG A 109 0.83 2.99 8.24
C ARG A 109 0.88 2.12 6.98
N HIS A 110 1.20 0.82 7.12
CA HIS A 110 1.28 -0.10 5.99
C HIS A 110 -0.08 -0.27 5.27
N ASN A 111 -1.21 -0.20 6.01
CA ASN A 111 -2.54 -0.18 5.38
C ASN A 111 -2.79 1.15 4.66
N VAL A 112 -2.30 2.27 5.19
CA VAL A 112 -2.38 3.56 4.51
C VAL A 112 -1.64 3.51 3.18
N VAL A 113 -0.42 2.96 3.12
CA VAL A 113 0.33 2.78 1.86
C VAL A 113 -0.50 2.03 0.81
N ASN A 114 -1.15 0.93 1.20
CA ASN A 114 -1.99 0.15 0.30
C ASN A 114 -3.25 0.91 -0.15
N ILE A 115 -3.86 1.71 0.75
CA ILE A 115 -5.00 2.56 0.40
C ILE A 115 -4.58 3.68 -0.56
N VAL A 116 -3.41 4.29 -0.36
CA VAL A 116 -2.88 5.32 -1.28
C VAL A 116 -2.61 4.72 -2.65
N ALA A 117 -2.14 3.48 -2.74
CA ALA A 117 -2.03 2.76 -4.02
C ALA A 117 -3.40 2.66 -4.73
N ALA A 118 -4.43 2.23 -4.01
CA ALA A 118 -5.77 2.11 -4.55
C ALA A 118 -6.35 3.48 -4.97
N ILE A 119 -6.13 4.52 -4.18
CA ILE A 119 -6.52 5.90 -4.50
C ILE A 119 -5.78 6.38 -5.74
N ALA A 120 -4.47 6.16 -5.85
CA ALA A 120 -3.67 6.56 -7.00
C ALA A 120 -4.18 5.91 -8.29
N VAL A 121 -4.47 4.62 -8.27
CA VAL A 121 -5.08 3.91 -9.41
C VAL A 121 -6.43 4.50 -9.76
N SER A 122 -7.34 4.63 -8.79
CA SER A 122 -8.72 5.07 -9.01
C SER A 122 -8.78 6.52 -9.52
N ASN A 123 -7.98 7.41 -8.92
CA ASN A 123 -7.92 8.82 -9.33
C ASN A 123 -7.30 8.99 -10.72
N THR A 124 -6.24 8.24 -11.03
CA THR A 124 -5.64 8.25 -12.39
C THR A 124 -6.62 7.72 -13.44
N LEU A 125 -7.55 6.83 -13.08
CA LEU A 125 -8.60 6.30 -13.94
C LEU A 125 -9.87 7.20 -13.98
N GLY A 126 -9.84 8.36 -13.34
CA GLY A 126 -10.85 9.41 -13.49
C GLY A 126 -11.82 9.59 -12.33
N LEU A 127 -11.65 8.91 -11.20
CA LEU A 127 -12.44 9.19 -9.99
C LEU A 127 -11.84 10.39 -9.23
N SER A 128 -12.68 11.29 -8.72
CA SER A 128 -12.21 12.37 -7.85
C SER A 128 -11.79 11.83 -6.47
N LEU A 129 -10.99 12.59 -5.72
CA LEU A 129 -10.65 12.21 -4.34
C LEU A 129 -11.91 12.14 -3.47
N GLU A 130 -12.87 13.02 -3.68
CA GLU A 130 -14.14 13.08 -2.96
C GLU A 130 -14.96 11.81 -3.14
N ASP A 131 -15.00 11.25 -4.36
CA ASP A 131 -15.69 9.98 -4.66
C ASP A 131 -15.09 8.82 -3.88
N LEU A 132 -13.81 8.89 -3.53
CA LEU A 132 -13.07 7.83 -2.84
C LEU A 132 -13.17 7.89 -1.30
N VAL A 133 -13.63 8.99 -0.73
CA VAL A 133 -13.74 9.15 0.74
C VAL A 133 -14.66 8.10 1.36
N ILE A 134 -15.85 7.91 0.79
CA ILE A 134 -16.82 6.94 1.32
C ILE A 134 -16.36 5.49 1.13
N PRO A 135 -15.87 5.05 -0.06
CA PRO A 135 -15.30 3.72 -0.23
C PRO A 135 -14.18 3.40 0.76
N VAL A 136 -13.23 4.31 0.95
CA VAL A 136 -12.11 4.12 1.91
C VAL A 136 -12.63 3.97 3.34
N ARG A 137 -13.62 4.78 3.75
CA ARG A 137 -14.25 4.68 5.07
C ARG A 137 -14.98 3.35 5.30
N ARG A 138 -15.46 2.71 4.24
CA ARG A 138 -16.18 1.43 4.29
C ARG A 138 -15.28 0.20 4.27
N LEU A 139 -13.98 0.36 4.07
CA LEU A 139 -13.02 -0.75 4.14
C LEU A 139 -13.14 -1.44 5.50
N GLN A 140 -13.18 -2.77 5.47
CA GLN A 140 -13.20 -3.60 6.66
C GLN A 140 -11.84 -4.29 6.82
N PRO A 141 -11.35 -4.48 8.06
CA PRO A 141 -10.20 -5.32 8.31
C PRO A 141 -10.43 -6.73 7.76
N VAL A 142 -9.38 -7.31 7.19
CA VAL A 142 -9.36 -8.74 6.90
C VAL A 142 -9.08 -9.46 8.23
N GLU A 143 -9.80 -10.55 8.49
CA GLU A 143 -9.59 -11.37 9.69
C GLU A 143 -8.13 -11.76 9.83
N HIS A 144 -7.62 -11.67 11.05
CA HIS A 144 -6.22 -11.97 11.39
C HIS A 144 -5.16 -11.09 10.69
N ARG A 145 -5.55 -9.89 10.21
CA ARG A 145 -4.65 -8.90 9.58
C ARG A 145 -4.76 -7.55 10.29
N LEU A 146 -4.02 -7.37 11.38
CA LEU A 146 -4.09 -6.19 12.26
C LEU A 146 -5.54 -5.80 12.59
N GLN A 147 -6.36 -6.81 12.84
CA GLN A 147 -7.76 -6.65 13.17
C GLN A 147 -7.89 -6.18 14.62
N LEU A 148 -8.52 -5.03 14.81
CA LEU A 148 -8.89 -4.56 16.14
C LEU A 148 -10.15 -5.28 16.60
N ILE A 149 -10.05 -6.00 17.72
CA ILE A 149 -11.16 -6.71 18.36
C ILE A 149 -11.45 -6.03 19.69
N ASP A 150 -12.58 -5.35 19.77
CA ASP A 150 -13.08 -4.79 21.03
C ASP A 150 -13.89 -5.87 21.76
N LYS A 151 -13.41 -6.25 22.94
CA LYS A 151 -14.08 -7.23 23.81
C LYS A 151 -14.91 -6.57 24.92
N GLY A 152 -14.98 -5.23 24.90
CA GLY A 152 -15.59 -4.45 25.97
C GLY A 152 -14.69 -4.35 27.22
N GLY A 153 -15.05 -3.45 28.12
CA GLY A 153 -14.22 -3.10 29.27
C GLY A 153 -12.95 -2.38 28.86
N ASN A 154 -11.83 -2.67 29.52
CA ASN A 154 -10.53 -2.07 29.21
C ASN A 154 -9.61 -3.01 28.41
N LEU A 155 -10.19 -3.96 27.66
CA LEU A 155 -9.41 -4.95 26.90
C LEU A 155 -9.60 -4.72 25.40
N THR A 156 -8.50 -4.35 24.75
CA THR A 156 -8.38 -4.26 23.30
C THR A 156 -7.41 -5.32 22.81
N ILE A 157 -7.79 -6.06 21.79
CA ILE A 157 -6.95 -7.09 21.17
C ILE A 157 -6.68 -6.64 19.72
N ILE A 158 -5.40 -6.71 19.32
CA ILE A 158 -4.98 -6.56 17.93
C ILE A 158 -4.59 -7.96 17.43
N ASP A 159 -5.34 -8.49 16.48
CA ASP A 159 -5.12 -9.81 15.91
C ASP A 159 -4.40 -9.69 14.56
N ASP A 160 -3.17 -10.22 14.47
CA ASP A 160 -2.33 -10.27 13.27
C ASP A 160 -1.77 -11.70 13.07
N ALA A 161 -2.59 -12.71 13.30
CA ALA A 161 -2.16 -14.11 13.34
C ALA A 161 -2.12 -14.83 11.98
N TYR A 162 -2.51 -14.17 10.87
CA TYR A 162 -2.62 -14.83 9.56
C TYR A 162 -1.28 -15.32 9.02
N ASN A 163 -0.26 -14.46 9.04
CA ASN A 163 1.08 -14.77 8.56
C ASN A 163 2.09 -13.83 9.21
N SER A 164 3.22 -14.35 9.64
CA SER A 164 4.25 -13.58 10.32
C SER A 164 5.54 -13.55 9.50
N ASN A 165 6.14 -12.37 9.41
CA ASN A 165 7.50 -12.15 8.94
C ASN A 165 8.10 -10.97 9.73
N PRO A 166 9.43 -10.80 9.77
CA PRO A 166 10.07 -9.79 10.61
C PRO A 166 9.56 -8.36 10.39
N ILE A 167 9.28 -7.99 9.14
CA ILE A 167 8.78 -6.65 8.77
C ILE A 167 7.34 -6.47 9.24
N GLY A 168 6.49 -7.46 9.00
CA GLY A 168 5.09 -7.44 9.43
C GLY A 168 4.95 -7.42 10.95
N SER A 169 5.72 -8.27 11.65
CA SER A 169 5.72 -8.31 13.12
C SER A 169 6.18 -6.98 13.73
N LYS A 170 7.20 -6.34 13.14
CA LYS A 170 7.62 -5.00 13.56
C LYS A 170 6.50 -3.98 13.37
N ALA A 171 5.84 -3.96 12.22
CA ALA A 171 4.73 -3.05 11.93
C ALA A 171 3.54 -3.25 12.90
N ALA A 172 3.26 -4.51 13.30
CA ALA A 172 2.24 -4.82 14.29
C ALA A 172 2.60 -4.28 15.67
N LEU A 173 3.85 -4.44 16.12
CA LEU A 173 4.35 -3.91 17.38
C LEU A 173 4.38 -2.37 17.37
N ASP A 174 4.84 -1.75 16.28
CA ASP A 174 4.81 -0.29 16.11
C ASP A 174 3.36 0.23 16.19
N THR A 175 2.39 -0.49 15.62
CA THR A 175 0.97 -0.15 15.73
C THR A 175 0.47 -0.29 17.16
N LEU A 176 0.82 -1.39 17.86
CA LEU A 176 0.42 -1.62 19.25
C LEU A 176 0.94 -0.51 20.18
N SER A 177 2.14 0.00 19.94
CA SER A 177 2.75 1.07 20.75
C SER A 177 1.98 2.40 20.74
N LEU A 178 0.99 2.55 19.86
CA LEU A 178 0.16 3.75 19.72
C LEU A 178 -1.14 3.68 20.54
N PHE A 179 -1.39 2.57 21.24
CA PHE A 179 -2.55 2.34 22.09
C PHE A 179 -2.16 2.34 23.57
#